data_b398a1fad92794775ff992de812efdde
#
_entry.id   b398a1fad92794775ff992de812efdde
#
_cell.length_a   1.000
_cell.length_b   1.000
_cell.length_c   1.000
_cell.angle_alpha   90.00
_cell.angle_beta   90.00
_cell.angle_gamma   90.00
#
_symmetry.space_group_name_H-M   'P 1'
#
loop_
_entity.id
_entity.type
_entity.pdbx_description
1 polymer ?
#
loop_
_entity_poly.entity_id
_entity_poly.type
_entity_poly.pdbx_seq_one_letter_code
_entity_poly.pdbx_strand_id
1 'polypeptide(L)'
;MSQHFLLSAKARTLSLSAVLRMTEQEVETAFIHIRWHATDSKLICPHCGCPTVCDCRKANGAPRWRCKACRKDFSVTSGTLFAWHKMPLRNYLAAIAIFCNEVKGKSALAPSRDLDCQYKTAFVLAHKLREAMASKLKGIRLGGDGETAEIDGAYFGGFIRQANHKENRRDRRLAVNQNGKRRVVVVIRERGGQTLPQVFRSESAALGWISRTVSRDTRLGADEAGSWNELHGRYRMDRIDHSKAYSMPGGVCTNGAEEFFSRMRRAEIGHHHHVAGPHLIRYAQEAAWREDRRRIDNARQVQAVMGLALTCRPSVDWSGYWQRAEVSRTSV
;
A
#
# COMPACT_ATOMS: atom_id res chain seq x y z
N MET A 1 27.22 19.10 5.63
CA MET A 1 26.23 18.01 5.82
C MET A 1 25.43 17.85 4.54
N SER A 2 25.31 16.64 3.98
CA SER A 2 24.49 16.40 2.81
C SER A 2 23.00 16.53 3.18
N GLN A 3 22.23 17.25 2.37
CA GLN A 3 20.80 17.42 2.59
C GLN A 3 20.09 16.07 2.44
N HIS A 4 19.16 15.77 3.37
CA HIS A 4 18.34 14.57 3.29
C HIS A 4 17.53 14.55 1.99
N PHE A 5 17.49 13.41 1.26
CA PHE A 5 16.87 13.29 -0.07
C PHE A 5 15.46 13.89 -0.13
N LEU A 6 14.59 13.59 0.85
CA LEU A 6 13.20 14.10 0.85
C LEU A 6 13.08 15.63 0.94
N LEU A 7 14.13 16.32 1.41
CA LEU A 7 14.18 17.78 1.47
C LEU A 7 14.80 18.40 0.21
N SER A 8 15.40 17.59 -0.65
CA SER A 8 16.09 18.05 -1.86
C SER A 8 15.13 18.39 -2.98
N ALA A 9 15.57 19.25 -3.92
CA ALA A 9 14.84 19.52 -5.14
C ALA A 9 14.62 18.25 -6.00
N LYS A 10 15.54 17.31 -5.93
CA LYS A 10 15.45 16.02 -6.64
C LYS A 10 14.25 15.17 -6.22
N ALA A 11 13.75 15.34 -5.01
CA ALA A 11 12.55 14.63 -4.53
C ALA A 11 11.23 15.31 -4.96
N ARG A 12 11.27 16.58 -5.36
CA ARG A 12 10.10 17.42 -5.65
C ARG A 12 9.93 17.67 -7.14
N THR A 13 9.58 16.68 -7.89
CA THR A 13 9.46 16.73 -9.37
C THR A 13 8.03 16.92 -9.86
N LEU A 14 7.03 16.74 -8.98
CA LEU A 14 5.61 16.97 -9.28
C LEU A 14 4.91 17.63 -8.10
N SER A 15 4.33 18.80 -8.28
CA SER A 15 3.51 19.46 -7.27
C SER A 15 2.01 19.25 -7.56
N LEU A 16 1.19 19.24 -6.50
CA LEU A 16 -0.28 19.23 -6.64
C LEU A 16 -0.76 20.44 -7.44
N SER A 17 -0.15 21.61 -7.23
CA SER A 17 -0.45 22.83 -7.99
C SER A 17 -0.18 22.67 -9.50
N ALA A 18 0.87 21.94 -9.89
CA ALA A 18 1.12 21.61 -11.29
C ALA A 18 0.00 20.72 -11.87
N VAL A 19 -0.41 19.67 -11.12
CA VAL A 19 -1.51 18.79 -11.54
C VAL A 19 -2.82 19.55 -11.73
N LEU A 20 -3.15 20.47 -10.80
CA LEU A 20 -4.40 21.24 -10.88
C LEU A 20 -4.43 22.24 -12.05
N ARG A 21 -3.26 22.68 -12.54
CA ARG A 21 -3.15 23.54 -13.72
C ARG A 21 -3.14 22.80 -15.05
N MET A 22 -2.99 21.49 -15.07
CA MET A 22 -3.06 20.69 -16.30
C MET A 22 -4.43 20.82 -16.95
N THR A 23 -4.44 20.94 -18.26
CA THR A 23 -5.66 20.84 -19.07
C THR A 23 -6.21 19.42 -19.05
N GLU A 24 -7.48 19.23 -19.36
CA GLU A 24 -8.07 17.88 -19.45
C GLU A 24 -7.35 17.01 -20.49
N GLN A 25 -6.86 17.63 -21.57
CA GLN A 25 -6.13 16.92 -22.62
C GLN A 25 -4.75 16.46 -22.17
N GLU A 26 -4.02 17.29 -21.43
CA GLU A 26 -2.73 16.88 -20.84
C GLU A 26 -2.91 15.73 -19.86
N VAL A 27 -3.95 15.78 -19.03
CA VAL A 27 -4.26 14.68 -18.10
C VAL A 27 -4.65 13.42 -18.88
N GLU A 28 -5.50 13.52 -19.89
CA GLU A 28 -5.87 12.38 -20.75
C GLU A 28 -4.63 11.75 -21.39
N THR A 29 -3.75 12.57 -21.95
CA THR A 29 -2.49 12.14 -22.56
C THR A 29 -1.60 11.41 -21.55
N ALA A 30 -1.48 11.92 -20.33
CA ALA A 30 -0.72 11.25 -19.25
C ALA A 30 -1.31 9.87 -18.90
N PHE A 31 -2.64 9.76 -18.82
CA PHE A 31 -3.31 8.48 -18.58
C PHE A 31 -3.10 7.48 -19.72
N ILE A 32 -3.21 7.93 -20.98
CA ILE A 32 -2.98 7.13 -22.19
C ILE A 32 -1.55 6.61 -22.20
N HIS A 33 -0.57 7.51 -22.02
CA HIS A 33 0.85 7.18 -22.03
C HIS A 33 1.19 6.10 -20.99
N ILE A 34 0.70 6.25 -19.78
CA ILE A 34 0.98 5.28 -18.72
C ILE A 34 0.25 3.96 -18.96
N ARG A 35 -1.00 4.00 -19.38
CA ARG A 35 -1.80 2.78 -19.58
C ARG A 35 -1.27 1.91 -20.72
N TRP A 36 -0.94 2.52 -21.83
CA TRP A 36 -0.48 1.85 -23.04
C TRP A 36 1.02 2.09 -23.32
N HIS A 37 1.79 2.24 -22.26
CA HIS A 37 3.23 2.41 -22.34
C HIS A 37 3.91 1.31 -23.18
N ALA A 38 3.51 0.03 -23.01
CA ALA A 38 4.08 -1.10 -23.75
C ALA A 38 3.79 -1.08 -25.27
N THR A 39 2.86 -0.26 -25.71
CA THR A 39 2.47 -0.11 -27.12
C THR A 39 2.75 1.30 -27.65
N ASP A 40 3.67 2.01 -27.03
CA ASP A 40 4.03 3.37 -27.38
C ASP A 40 2.80 4.29 -27.47
N SER A 41 1.96 4.25 -26.44
CA SER A 41 0.70 5.01 -26.31
C SER A 41 -0.37 4.67 -27.36
N LYS A 42 -0.18 3.64 -28.18
CA LYS A 42 -1.21 3.17 -29.12
C LYS A 42 -2.33 2.48 -28.34
N LEU A 43 -3.55 2.95 -28.58
CA LEU A 43 -4.74 2.46 -27.89
C LEU A 43 -5.03 1.01 -28.24
N ILE A 44 -5.21 0.19 -27.22
CA ILE A 44 -5.61 -1.22 -27.35
C ILE A 44 -6.92 -1.43 -26.62
N CYS A 45 -7.86 -2.11 -27.25
CA CYS A 45 -9.14 -2.43 -26.65
C CYS A 45 -8.97 -3.31 -25.41
N PRO A 46 -9.44 -2.89 -24.22
CA PRO A 46 -9.29 -3.67 -23.00
C PRO A 46 -10.21 -4.91 -22.94
N HIS A 47 -11.11 -5.08 -23.91
CA HIS A 47 -12.03 -6.20 -23.96
C HIS A 47 -11.53 -7.36 -24.83
N CYS A 48 -10.85 -7.08 -25.94
CA CYS A 48 -10.43 -8.11 -26.91
C CYS A 48 -9.00 -7.96 -27.41
N GLY A 49 -8.24 -6.95 -26.97
CA GLY A 49 -6.85 -6.75 -27.39
C GLY A 49 -6.66 -6.15 -28.79
N CYS A 50 -7.74 -5.81 -29.52
CA CYS A 50 -7.64 -5.25 -30.86
C CYS A 50 -7.05 -3.83 -30.85
N PRO A 51 -6.05 -3.51 -31.71
CA PRO A 51 -5.48 -2.18 -31.80
C PRO A 51 -6.28 -1.22 -32.69
N THR A 52 -7.25 -1.72 -33.45
CA THR A 52 -8.04 -0.88 -34.35
C THR A 52 -9.24 -0.29 -33.63
N VAL A 53 -9.13 0.98 -33.29
CA VAL A 53 -10.16 1.73 -32.55
C VAL A 53 -10.50 3.04 -33.26
N CYS A 54 -11.69 3.58 -33.02
CA CYS A 54 -12.09 4.91 -33.47
C CYS A 54 -12.50 5.77 -32.28
N ASP A 55 -12.24 7.06 -32.34
CA ASP A 55 -12.74 8.03 -31.37
C ASP A 55 -14.24 8.20 -31.58
N CYS A 56 -15.02 8.09 -30.53
CA CYS A 56 -16.46 8.25 -30.54
C CYS A 56 -16.94 9.17 -29.41
N ARG A 57 -16.05 10.04 -28.93
CA ARG A 57 -16.44 11.05 -27.95
C ARG A 57 -17.45 12.03 -28.55
N LYS A 58 -18.39 12.49 -27.74
CA LYS A 58 -19.27 13.60 -28.11
C LYS A 58 -18.49 14.91 -28.03
N ALA A 59 -18.92 15.93 -28.73
CA ALA A 59 -18.39 17.29 -28.56
C ALA A 59 -18.48 17.67 -27.07
N ASN A 60 -17.39 18.15 -26.51
CA ASN A 60 -17.23 18.44 -25.07
C ASN A 60 -17.42 17.25 -24.12
N GLY A 61 -17.39 16.02 -24.62
CA GLY A 61 -17.55 14.80 -23.84
C GLY A 61 -16.22 14.23 -23.35
N ALA A 62 -16.29 13.38 -22.31
CA ALA A 62 -15.15 12.62 -21.84
C ALA A 62 -14.58 11.69 -22.93
N PRO A 63 -13.27 11.39 -22.91
CA PRO A 63 -12.61 10.50 -23.85
C PRO A 63 -13.31 9.15 -23.96
N ARG A 64 -13.69 8.76 -25.16
CA ARG A 64 -14.38 7.50 -25.43
C ARG A 64 -13.99 6.96 -26.80
N TRP A 65 -13.63 5.69 -26.82
CA TRP A 65 -13.25 4.98 -28.04
C TRP A 65 -14.12 3.75 -28.24
N ARG A 66 -14.32 3.38 -29.51
CA ARG A 66 -15.00 2.16 -29.93
C ARG A 66 -14.03 1.21 -30.62
N CYS A 67 -14.00 -0.03 -30.20
CA CYS A 67 -13.23 -1.07 -30.85
C CYS A 67 -13.92 -1.51 -32.16
N LYS A 68 -13.17 -1.55 -33.27
CA LYS A 68 -13.72 -2.01 -34.55
C LYS A 68 -13.99 -3.50 -34.61
N ALA A 69 -13.25 -4.34 -33.83
CA ALA A 69 -13.44 -5.78 -33.77
C ALA A 69 -14.66 -6.19 -32.92
N CYS A 70 -14.62 -5.86 -31.59
CA CYS A 70 -15.70 -6.29 -30.68
C CYS A 70 -16.83 -5.28 -30.52
N ARG A 71 -16.73 -4.12 -31.16
CA ARG A 71 -17.71 -3.01 -31.17
C ARG A 71 -18.06 -2.42 -29.81
N LYS A 72 -17.34 -2.81 -28.76
CA LYS A 72 -17.52 -2.26 -27.41
C LYS A 72 -16.85 -0.91 -27.28
N ASP A 73 -17.52 -0.02 -26.54
CA ASP A 73 -16.97 1.27 -26.16
C ASP A 73 -16.11 1.13 -24.91
N PHE A 74 -15.06 1.93 -24.83
CA PHE A 74 -14.19 2.00 -23.67
C PHE A 74 -13.59 3.39 -23.47
N SER A 75 -13.09 3.64 -22.27
CA SER A 75 -12.32 4.82 -21.90
C SER A 75 -10.97 4.42 -21.37
N VAL A 76 -10.12 5.38 -21.05
CA VAL A 76 -8.80 5.13 -20.45
C VAL A 76 -8.88 4.40 -19.10
N THR A 77 -10.02 4.37 -18.42
CA THR A 77 -10.23 3.69 -17.14
C THR A 77 -10.98 2.37 -17.25
N SER A 78 -11.51 2.00 -18.43
CA SER A 78 -12.30 0.78 -18.61
C SER A 78 -11.48 -0.48 -18.30
N GLY A 79 -12.02 -1.38 -17.48
CA GLY A 79 -11.35 -2.61 -17.07
C GLY A 79 -10.24 -2.43 -16.02
N THR A 80 -10.07 -1.24 -15.46
CA THR A 80 -9.05 -0.92 -14.45
C THR A 80 -9.68 -0.71 -13.06
N LEU A 81 -8.85 -0.46 -12.04
CA LEU A 81 -9.34 -0.07 -10.70
C LEU A 81 -10.21 1.20 -10.72
N PHE A 82 -10.03 2.06 -11.72
CA PHE A 82 -10.80 3.28 -11.90
C PHE A 82 -12.03 3.09 -12.80
N ALA A 83 -12.38 1.87 -13.18
CA ALA A 83 -13.58 1.61 -13.96
C ALA A 83 -14.83 2.19 -13.28
N TRP A 84 -15.78 2.67 -14.10
CA TRP A 84 -17.02 3.33 -13.65
C TRP A 84 -16.79 4.57 -12.78
N HIS A 85 -15.69 5.30 -13.03
CA HIS A 85 -15.40 6.53 -12.31
C HIS A 85 -16.45 7.62 -12.58
N LYS A 86 -16.68 8.46 -11.57
CA LYS A 86 -17.60 9.62 -11.68
C LYS A 86 -16.89 10.96 -11.60
N MET A 87 -15.67 10.99 -11.08
CA MET A 87 -14.87 12.23 -10.99
C MET A 87 -14.10 12.44 -12.31
N PRO A 88 -13.74 13.68 -12.65
CA PRO A 88 -12.83 13.99 -13.75
C PRO A 88 -11.47 13.28 -13.58
N LEU A 89 -10.79 12.96 -14.69
CA LEU A 89 -9.47 12.31 -14.66
C LEU A 89 -8.44 13.15 -13.88
N ARG A 90 -8.51 14.47 -13.97
CA ARG A 90 -7.67 15.39 -13.20
C ARG A 90 -7.78 15.16 -11.69
N ASN A 91 -8.98 14.92 -11.18
CA ASN A 91 -9.19 14.65 -9.76
C ASN A 91 -8.59 13.28 -9.33
N TYR A 92 -8.59 12.28 -10.23
CA TYR A 92 -7.87 11.03 -9.98
C TYR A 92 -6.35 11.23 -9.92
N LEU A 93 -5.79 12.01 -10.86
CA LEU A 93 -4.37 12.36 -10.85
C LEU A 93 -4.00 13.16 -9.59
N ALA A 94 -4.82 14.13 -9.23
CA ALA A 94 -4.66 14.91 -7.99
C ALA A 94 -4.73 14.02 -6.74
N ALA A 95 -5.69 13.09 -6.69
CA ALA A 95 -5.79 12.12 -5.60
C ALA A 95 -4.53 11.27 -5.45
N ILE A 96 -3.98 10.78 -6.58
CA ILE A 96 -2.74 9.99 -6.57
C ILE A 96 -1.56 10.85 -6.12
N ALA A 97 -1.47 12.11 -6.59
CA ALA A 97 -0.42 13.04 -6.19
C ALA A 97 -0.49 13.36 -4.69
N ILE A 98 -1.69 13.67 -4.16
CA ILE A 98 -1.92 13.86 -2.72
C ILE A 98 -1.49 12.61 -1.96
N PHE A 99 -1.91 11.43 -2.42
CA PHE A 99 -1.62 10.17 -1.75
C PHE A 99 -0.10 9.88 -1.73
N CYS A 100 0.62 10.10 -2.82
CA CYS A 100 2.06 9.84 -2.92
C CYS A 100 2.91 10.87 -2.15
N ASN A 101 2.49 12.13 -2.10
CA ASN A 101 3.22 13.19 -1.42
C ASN A 101 3.25 13.06 0.11
N GLU A 102 2.32 12.31 0.68
CA GLU A 102 2.27 12.07 2.12
C GLU A 102 3.29 11.01 2.56
N VAL A 103 4.25 11.40 3.38
CA VAL A 103 5.36 10.52 3.81
C VAL A 103 4.89 9.34 4.66
N LYS A 104 3.81 9.52 5.44
CA LYS A 104 3.27 8.51 6.38
C LYS A 104 1.85 8.08 6.05
N GLY A 105 1.35 8.43 4.86
CA GLY A 105 -0.05 8.23 4.49
C GLY A 105 -0.96 9.36 4.97
N LYS A 106 -2.20 9.34 4.53
CA LYS A 106 -3.22 10.36 4.82
C LYS A 106 -4.56 9.69 5.12
N SER A 107 -5.29 10.19 6.12
CA SER A 107 -6.65 9.72 6.38
C SER A 107 -7.60 10.15 5.25
N ALA A 108 -8.63 9.37 4.98
CA ALA A 108 -9.55 9.66 3.88
C ALA A 108 -10.36 10.96 4.07
N LEU A 109 -10.42 11.49 5.28
CA LEU A 109 -11.13 12.74 5.57
C LEU A 109 -10.44 13.94 4.90
N ALA A 110 -9.12 14.02 4.96
CA ALA A 110 -8.40 15.14 4.35
C ALA A 110 -8.52 15.14 2.81
N PRO A 111 -8.23 14.04 2.07
CA PRO A 111 -8.47 13.98 0.62
C PRO A 111 -9.92 14.25 0.21
N SER A 112 -10.91 13.93 1.03
CA SER A 112 -12.30 14.24 0.70
C SER A 112 -12.56 15.75 0.64
N ARG A 113 -11.90 16.50 1.52
CA ARG A 113 -11.94 17.97 1.54
C ARG A 113 -11.10 18.60 0.43
N ASP A 114 -9.88 18.05 0.22
CA ASP A 114 -8.95 18.55 -0.80
C ASP A 114 -9.50 18.37 -2.22
N LEU A 115 -10.34 17.36 -2.48
CA LEU A 115 -10.90 17.00 -3.78
C LEU A 115 -12.39 17.35 -3.92
N ASP A 116 -12.97 17.98 -2.92
CA ASP A 116 -14.40 18.30 -2.86
C ASP A 116 -15.28 17.09 -3.22
N CYS A 117 -15.06 15.98 -2.51
CA CYS A 117 -15.83 14.76 -2.72
C CYS A 117 -16.29 14.15 -1.40
N GLN A 118 -17.31 13.29 -1.47
CA GLN A 118 -17.80 12.61 -0.28
C GLN A 118 -16.71 11.76 0.36
N TYR A 119 -16.69 11.70 1.70
CA TYR A 119 -15.79 10.84 2.47
C TYR A 119 -15.79 9.37 1.96
N LYS A 120 -16.97 8.83 1.66
CA LYS A 120 -17.12 7.47 1.10
C LYS A 120 -16.32 7.29 -0.20
N THR A 121 -16.32 8.29 -1.07
CA THR A 121 -15.56 8.28 -2.33
C THR A 121 -14.06 8.30 -2.07
N ALA A 122 -13.58 9.22 -1.22
CA ALA A 122 -12.17 9.33 -0.87
C ALA A 122 -11.66 8.06 -0.17
N PHE A 123 -12.45 7.48 0.74
CA PHE A 123 -12.12 6.23 1.43
C PHE A 123 -11.94 5.06 0.46
N VAL A 124 -12.91 4.84 -0.43
CA VAL A 124 -12.84 3.78 -1.44
C VAL A 124 -11.66 4.00 -2.39
N LEU A 125 -11.43 5.24 -2.84
CA LEU A 125 -10.32 5.57 -3.73
C LEU A 125 -8.97 5.30 -3.05
N ALA A 126 -8.78 5.74 -1.81
CA ALA A 126 -7.55 5.48 -1.06
C ALA A 126 -7.29 3.98 -0.90
N HIS A 127 -8.33 3.17 -0.65
CA HIS A 127 -8.18 1.73 -0.55
C HIS A 127 -7.93 1.04 -1.91
N LYS A 128 -8.49 1.55 -3.01
CA LYS A 128 -8.13 1.09 -4.37
C LYS A 128 -6.65 1.38 -4.69
N LEU A 129 -6.12 2.53 -4.26
CA LEU A 129 -4.69 2.84 -4.43
C LEU A 129 -3.81 1.89 -3.59
N ARG A 130 -4.22 1.57 -2.35
CA ARG A 130 -3.56 0.55 -1.52
C ARG A 130 -3.58 -0.83 -2.18
N GLU A 131 -4.70 -1.20 -2.79
CA GLU A 131 -4.83 -2.45 -3.55
C GLU A 131 -3.87 -2.49 -4.75
N ALA A 132 -3.75 -1.38 -5.49
CA ALA A 132 -2.79 -1.26 -6.58
C ALA A 132 -1.34 -1.45 -6.08
N MET A 133 -0.96 -0.79 -5.00
CA MET A 133 0.37 -0.95 -4.39
C MET A 133 0.62 -2.40 -3.97
N ALA A 134 -0.37 -3.04 -3.36
CA ALA A 134 -0.30 -4.42 -2.88
C ALA A 134 -0.17 -5.45 -4.04
N SER A 135 -0.59 -5.10 -5.25
CA SER A 135 -0.51 -6.01 -6.40
C SER A 135 0.93 -6.43 -6.72
N LYS A 136 1.90 -5.57 -6.44
CA LYS A 136 3.34 -5.84 -6.62
C LYS A 136 3.92 -6.81 -5.58
N LEU A 137 3.24 -7.00 -4.46
CA LEU A 137 3.71 -7.87 -3.38
C LEU A 137 3.20 -9.31 -3.51
N LYS A 138 2.41 -9.61 -4.54
CA LYS A 138 1.86 -10.96 -4.76
C LYS A 138 2.91 -11.87 -5.38
N GLY A 139 3.13 -13.04 -4.75
CA GLY A 139 4.00 -14.08 -5.27
C GLY A 139 5.50 -13.77 -5.22
N ILE A 140 5.90 -12.73 -4.49
CA ILE A 140 7.31 -12.39 -4.30
C ILE A 140 7.99 -13.45 -3.44
N ARG A 141 9.19 -13.84 -3.84
CA ARG A 141 10.19 -14.52 -3.00
C ARG A 141 11.30 -13.54 -2.67
N LEU A 142 11.71 -13.56 -1.42
CA LEU A 142 12.75 -12.69 -0.88
C LEU A 142 14.02 -13.48 -0.59
N GLY A 143 15.15 -12.78 -0.64
CA GLY A 143 16.46 -13.33 -0.31
C GLY A 143 17.02 -14.22 -1.40
N GLY A 144 18.06 -14.94 -1.05
CA GLY A 144 18.90 -15.80 -1.90
C GLY A 144 20.27 -15.96 -1.27
N ASP A 145 21.20 -16.57 -2.01
CA ASP A 145 22.58 -16.72 -1.57
C ASP A 145 23.25 -15.36 -1.41
N GLY A 146 23.88 -15.13 -0.27
CA GLY A 146 24.51 -13.85 0.08
C GLY A 146 23.54 -12.77 0.57
N GLU A 147 22.23 -12.96 0.41
CA GLU A 147 21.23 -11.97 0.82
C GLU A 147 20.87 -12.09 2.31
N THR A 148 20.53 -10.94 2.89
CA THR A 148 20.09 -10.86 4.29
C THR A 148 18.71 -10.24 4.37
N ALA A 149 17.83 -10.86 5.15
CA ALA A 149 16.51 -10.32 5.45
C ALA A 149 16.29 -10.22 6.96
N GLU A 150 15.52 -9.26 7.38
CA GLU A 150 15.14 -9.01 8.77
C GLU A 150 13.68 -9.41 8.97
N ILE A 151 13.38 -10.05 10.11
CA ILE A 151 12.03 -10.46 10.48
C ILE A 151 11.70 -9.83 11.83
N ASP A 152 10.51 -9.26 11.92
CA ASP A 152 9.99 -8.72 13.18
C ASP A 152 8.46 -8.73 13.15
N GLY A 153 7.83 -8.65 14.33
CA GLY A 153 6.40 -8.62 14.52
C GLY A 153 5.93 -7.46 15.41
N ALA A 154 4.86 -6.79 14.99
CA ALA A 154 4.24 -5.77 15.83
C ALA A 154 2.72 -5.92 15.89
N TYR A 155 2.17 -5.77 17.09
CA TYR A 155 0.75 -5.91 17.34
C TYR A 155 -0.01 -4.60 17.14
N PHE A 156 -1.14 -4.68 16.42
CA PHE A 156 -2.04 -3.57 16.10
C PHE A 156 -3.49 -3.90 16.45
N GLY A 157 -4.30 -2.87 16.64
CA GLY A 157 -5.71 -3.01 16.95
C GLY A 157 -5.97 -3.49 18.38
N GLY A 158 -7.18 -3.99 18.63
CA GLY A 158 -7.58 -4.48 19.95
C GLY A 158 -7.67 -3.38 21.00
N PHE A 159 -8.01 -2.15 20.61
CA PHE A 159 -8.14 -1.05 21.55
C PHE A 159 -9.19 -1.36 22.62
N ILE A 160 -8.81 -1.22 23.88
CA ILE A 160 -9.68 -1.35 25.02
C ILE A 160 -9.75 0.04 25.70
N ARG A 161 -10.97 0.57 25.82
CA ARG A 161 -11.16 1.81 26.56
C ARG A 161 -10.80 1.60 28.03
N GLN A 162 -9.93 2.46 28.55
CA GLN A 162 -9.58 2.42 29.97
C GLN A 162 -10.77 2.88 30.82
N ALA A 163 -10.84 2.35 32.03
CA ALA A 163 -11.77 2.85 33.03
C ALA A 163 -11.42 4.31 33.39
N ASN A 164 -12.45 5.07 33.79
CA ASN A 164 -12.30 6.48 34.14
C ASN A 164 -11.39 6.63 35.37
N HIS A 165 -11.67 5.87 36.44
CA HIS A 165 -10.89 5.87 37.66
C HIS A 165 -9.59 5.10 37.50
N LYS A 166 -8.47 5.66 37.99
CA LYS A 166 -7.13 5.12 37.82
C LYS A 166 -6.98 3.71 38.41
N GLU A 167 -7.58 3.46 39.56
CA GLU A 167 -7.59 2.18 40.27
C GLU A 167 -8.24 1.04 39.47
N ASN A 168 -9.18 1.36 38.59
CA ASN A 168 -9.89 0.40 37.77
C ASN A 168 -9.23 0.16 36.39
N ARG A 169 -8.10 0.83 36.12
CA ARG A 169 -7.38 0.70 34.85
C ARG A 169 -6.62 -0.61 34.81
N ARG A 170 -6.79 -1.36 33.74
CA ARG A 170 -6.10 -2.63 33.51
C ARG A 170 -4.89 -2.46 32.60
N ASP A 171 -3.80 -3.18 32.87
CA ASP A 171 -2.67 -3.22 31.97
C ASP A 171 -3.06 -3.92 30.66
N ARG A 172 -3.14 -3.15 29.59
CA ARG A 172 -3.57 -3.60 28.26
C ARG A 172 -2.51 -4.44 27.54
N ARG A 173 -1.29 -4.55 28.08
CA ARG A 173 -0.23 -5.41 27.54
C ARG A 173 -0.48 -6.88 27.88
N LEU A 174 -1.15 -7.14 28.98
CA LEU A 174 -1.47 -8.49 29.42
C LEU A 174 -2.55 -9.13 28.53
N ALA A 175 -2.31 -10.35 28.08
CA ALA A 175 -3.22 -11.09 27.19
C ALA A 175 -4.65 -11.19 27.76
N VAL A 176 -4.78 -11.41 29.09
CA VAL A 176 -6.06 -11.50 29.80
C VAL A 176 -6.91 -10.23 29.69
N ASN A 177 -6.27 -9.08 29.49
CA ASN A 177 -6.92 -7.79 29.38
C ASN A 177 -7.18 -7.39 27.92
N GLN A 178 -6.93 -8.26 26.96
CA GLN A 178 -7.12 -8.00 25.52
C GLN A 178 -8.49 -8.51 25.04
N ASN A 179 -9.02 -7.88 24.00
CA ASN A 179 -10.35 -8.19 23.47
C ASN A 179 -10.34 -9.21 22.30
N GLY A 180 -9.28 -9.93 22.07
CA GLY A 180 -9.12 -10.90 20.97
C GLY A 180 -9.10 -10.31 19.54
N LYS A 181 -9.31 -9.00 19.37
CA LYS A 181 -9.29 -8.31 18.07
C LYS A 181 -7.88 -7.86 17.65
N ARG A 182 -6.90 -8.00 18.53
CA ARG A 182 -5.51 -7.68 18.26
C ARG A 182 -4.92 -8.62 17.21
N ARG A 183 -4.14 -8.10 16.31
CA ARG A 183 -3.44 -8.84 15.26
C ARG A 183 -1.99 -8.43 15.22
N VAL A 184 -1.12 -9.34 14.81
CA VAL A 184 0.29 -9.04 14.55
C VAL A 184 0.48 -8.80 13.06
N VAL A 185 1.17 -7.72 12.74
CA VAL A 185 1.79 -7.54 11.43
C VAL A 185 3.19 -8.10 11.55
N VAL A 186 3.50 -9.14 10.79
CA VAL A 186 4.86 -9.67 10.64
C VAL A 186 5.42 -9.09 9.35
N VAL A 187 6.64 -8.57 9.41
CA VAL A 187 7.34 -8.04 8.25
C VAL A 187 8.58 -8.87 7.95
N ILE A 188 8.82 -9.13 6.67
CA ILE A 188 10.11 -9.60 6.16
C ILE A 188 10.69 -8.43 5.37
N ARG A 189 11.88 -7.97 5.76
CA ARG A 189 12.56 -6.86 5.10
C ARG A 189 13.91 -7.28 4.59
N GLU A 190 14.06 -7.35 3.30
CA GLU A 190 15.32 -7.61 2.62
C GLU A 190 16.21 -6.36 2.67
N ARG A 191 17.48 -6.52 2.98
CA ARG A 191 18.42 -5.41 3.02
C ARG A 191 18.71 -4.89 1.62
N GLY A 192 18.42 -3.61 1.39
CA GLY A 192 18.51 -2.99 0.06
C GLY A 192 17.42 -3.42 -0.92
N GLY A 193 16.55 -4.34 -0.52
CA GLY A 193 15.47 -4.91 -1.32
C GLY A 193 14.08 -4.49 -0.87
N GLN A 194 13.17 -5.44 -0.84
CA GLN A 194 11.74 -5.22 -0.64
C GLN A 194 11.29 -5.48 0.79
N THR A 195 10.22 -4.80 1.17
CA THR A 195 9.53 -4.96 2.45
C THR A 195 8.21 -5.67 2.24
N LEU A 196 8.03 -6.83 2.84
CA LEU A 196 6.83 -7.65 2.69
C LEU A 196 6.14 -7.85 4.03
N PRO A 197 5.01 -7.19 4.29
CA PRO A 197 4.20 -7.39 5.49
C PRO A 197 3.08 -8.39 5.26
N GLN A 198 2.70 -9.13 6.31
CA GLN A 198 1.52 -9.96 6.37
C GLN A 198 0.90 -9.90 7.77
N VAL A 199 -0.41 -10.19 7.88
CA VAL A 199 -1.17 -10.11 9.14
C VAL A 199 -1.53 -11.49 9.63
N PHE A 200 -1.27 -11.75 10.92
CA PHE A 200 -1.53 -13.02 11.60
C PHE A 200 -2.23 -12.81 12.94
N ARG A 201 -2.64 -13.91 13.57
CA ARG A 201 -3.15 -13.91 14.96
C ARG A 201 -2.03 -13.89 15.98
N SER A 202 -0.92 -14.57 15.68
CA SER A 202 0.31 -14.64 16.47
C SER A 202 1.53 -14.67 15.54
N GLU A 203 2.71 -14.40 16.07
CA GLU A 203 3.96 -14.47 15.31
C GLU A 203 4.25 -15.90 14.85
N SER A 204 4.04 -16.91 15.73
CA SER A 204 4.20 -18.31 15.38
C SER A 204 3.33 -18.76 14.20
N ALA A 205 2.17 -18.16 14.01
CA ALA A 205 1.33 -18.43 12.84
C ALA A 205 1.96 -17.96 11.52
N ALA A 206 2.99 -17.12 11.57
CA ALA A 206 3.69 -16.62 10.38
C ALA A 206 4.78 -17.59 9.86
N LEU A 207 5.23 -18.55 10.63
CA LEU A 207 6.38 -19.42 10.30
C LEU A 207 6.23 -20.11 8.94
N GLY A 208 5.07 -20.68 8.66
CA GLY A 208 4.78 -21.32 7.39
C GLY A 208 4.77 -20.33 6.20
N TRP A 209 4.34 -19.08 6.42
CA TRP A 209 4.40 -18.04 5.40
C TRP A 209 5.84 -17.59 5.15
N ILE A 210 6.62 -17.34 6.20
CA ILE A 210 8.04 -16.99 6.10
C ILE A 210 8.78 -18.07 5.30
N SER A 211 8.57 -19.35 5.66
CA SER A 211 9.21 -20.50 5.00
C SER A 211 8.88 -20.66 3.52
N ARG A 212 7.72 -20.19 3.06
CA ARG A 212 7.34 -20.19 1.63
C ARG A 212 7.85 -18.95 0.89
N THR A 213 8.06 -17.86 1.60
CA THR A 213 8.37 -16.55 1.02
C THR A 213 9.86 -16.31 0.93
N VAL A 214 10.63 -16.76 1.91
CA VAL A 214 12.09 -16.55 1.98
C VAL A 214 12.82 -17.73 1.40
N SER A 215 13.83 -17.49 0.57
CA SER A 215 14.72 -18.51 0.02
C SER A 215 15.58 -19.12 1.13
N ARG A 216 15.91 -20.44 1.02
CA ARG A 216 16.63 -21.19 2.08
C ARG A 216 18.00 -20.62 2.40
N ASP A 217 18.70 -20.13 1.38
CA ASP A 217 20.10 -19.66 1.49
C ASP A 217 20.20 -18.23 2.03
N THR A 218 19.06 -17.65 2.43
CA THR A 218 18.99 -16.31 3.01
C THR A 218 19.44 -16.32 4.47
N ARG A 219 20.27 -15.37 4.85
CA ARG A 219 20.60 -15.09 6.24
C ARG A 219 19.47 -14.27 6.87
N LEU A 220 18.89 -14.75 7.97
CA LEU A 220 17.78 -14.08 8.65
C LEU A 220 18.21 -13.43 9.96
N GLY A 221 17.89 -12.14 10.11
CA GLY A 221 17.97 -11.42 11.39
C GLY A 221 16.61 -11.35 12.06
N ALA A 222 16.56 -11.69 13.36
CA ALA A 222 15.33 -11.55 14.16
C ALA A 222 15.68 -11.14 15.60
N ASP A 223 14.69 -10.63 16.33
CA ASP A 223 14.79 -10.41 17.78
C ASP A 223 14.84 -11.73 18.55
N GLU A 224 14.97 -11.68 19.87
CA GLU A 224 15.05 -12.87 20.75
C GLU A 224 13.68 -13.54 21.00
N ALA A 225 12.58 -13.08 20.37
CA ALA A 225 11.28 -13.70 20.58
C ALA A 225 11.29 -15.20 20.26
N GLY A 226 10.83 -16.02 21.21
CA GLY A 226 10.77 -17.48 21.05
C GLY A 226 9.93 -17.96 19.88
N SER A 227 9.07 -17.10 19.35
CA SER A 227 8.24 -17.32 18.16
C SER A 227 9.04 -17.71 16.91
N TRP A 228 10.31 -17.26 16.83
CA TRP A 228 11.18 -17.47 15.67
C TRP A 228 12.10 -18.71 15.80
N ASN A 229 12.06 -19.42 16.93
CA ASN A 229 13.02 -20.52 17.19
C ASN A 229 12.97 -21.63 16.15
N GLU A 230 11.80 -22.00 15.64
CA GLU A 230 11.67 -23.05 14.63
C GLU A 230 12.37 -22.73 13.30
N LEU A 231 12.62 -21.45 13.01
CA LEU A 231 13.30 -21.03 11.79
C LEU A 231 14.79 -21.40 11.77
N HIS A 232 15.43 -21.64 12.92
CA HIS A 232 16.81 -22.10 13.01
C HIS A 232 17.05 -23.44 12.27
N GLY A 233 16.03 -24.31 12.23
CA GLY A 233 16.12 -25.57 11.48
C GLY A 233 16.16 -25.41 9.96
N ARG A 234 15.91 -24.20 9.44
CA ARG A 234 15.77 -23.95 8.00
C ARG A 234 16.69 -22.87 7.47
N TYR A 235 17.06 -21.88 8.30
CA TYR A 235 17.81 -20.70 7.93
C TYR A 235 19.02 -20.50 8.82
N ARG A 236 20.04 -19.85 8.26
CA ARG A 236 21.11 -19.26 9.08
C ARG A 236 20.54 -18.02 9.76
N MET A 237 20.30 -18.12 11.06
CA MET A 237 19.66 -17.04 11.83
C MET A 237 20.64 -16.34 12.75
N ASP A 238 20.56 -15.00 12.72
CA ASP A 238 21.18 -14.12 13.70
C ASP A 238 20.09 -13.59 14.63
N ARG A 239 20.33 -13.70 15.94
CA ARG A 239 19.41 -13.22 16.98
C ARG A 239 19.98 -12.00 17.64
N ILE A 240 19.13 -11.02 17.89
CA ILE A 240 19.53 -9.74 18.48
C ILE A 240 18.79 -9.53 19.79
N ASP A 241 19.57 -9.38 20.86
CA ASP A 241 19.07 -8.99 22.16
C ASP A 241 19.10 -7.46 22.28
N HIS A 242 17.94 -6.85 22.06
CA HIS A 242 17.78 -5.40 22.14
C HIS A 242 18.03 -4.81 23.54
N SER A 243 18.06 -5.65 24.58
CA SER A 243 18.45 -5.20 25.91
C SER A 243 19.94 -4.93 26.02
N LYS A 244 20.76 -5.50 25.12
CA LYS A 244 22.22 -5.39 25.12
C LYS A 244 22.77 -4.55 23.97
N ALA A 245 22.22 -4.69 22.76
CA ALA A 245 22.71 -3.98 21.59
C ALA A 245 21.66 -3.83 20.49
N TYR A 246 21.69 -2.73 19.75
CA TYR A 246 20.86 -2.52 18.55
C TYR A 246 21.49 -3.13 17.28
N SER A 247 22.77 -3.44 17.30
CA SER A 247 23.50 -4.11 16.21
C SER A 247 24.68 -4.89 16.76
N MET A 248 25.02 -5.98 16.08
CA MET A 248 26.15 -6.83 16.47
C MET A 248 27.27 -6.79 15.40
N PRO A 249 28.50 -7.21 15.74
CA PRO A 249 29.58 -7.37 14.76
C PRO A 249 29.14 -8.20 13.54
N GLY A 250 29.64 -7.86 12.36
CA GLY A 250 29.21 -8.51 11.12
C GLY A 250 27.92 -7.94 10.51
N GLY A 251 27.46 -6.77 11.01
CA GLY A 251 26.30 -6.07 10.45
C GLY A 251 24.94 -6.67 10.80
N VAL A 252 24.88 -7.53 11.81
CA VAL A 252 23.62 -8.14 12.28
C VAL A 252 22.79 -7.07 12.97
N CYS A 253 21.60 -6.79 12.46
CA CYS A 253 20.63 -5.87 13.07
C CYS A 253 19.22 -6.19 12.58
N THR A 254 18.21 -5.66 13.27
CA THR A 254 16.79 -5.65 12.87
C THR A 254 16.29 -4.22 12.65
N ASN A 255 17.22 -3.27 12.50
CA ASN A 255 16.92 -1.84 12.40
C ASN A 255 15.96 -1.50 11.27
N GLY A 256 16.04 -2.22 10.15
CA GLY A 256 15.15 -2.01 9.02
C GLY A 256 13.71 -2.39 9.34
N ALA A 257 13.49 -3.52 9.99
CA ALA A 257 12.17 -3.96 10.42
C ALA A 257 11.59 -3.03 11.51
N GLU A 258 12.42 -2.63 12.48
CA GLU A 258 12.03 -1.65 13.51
C GLU A 258 11.67 -0.29 12.93
N GLU A 259 12.45 0.19 11.95
CA GLU A 259 12.20 1.45 11.26
C GLU A 259 10.84 1.42 10.53
N PHE A 260 10.50 0.30 9.89
CA PHE A 260 9.19 0.08 9.29
C PHE A 260 8.07 0.20 10.32
N PHE A 261 8.17 -0.50 11.46
CA PHE A 261 7.14 -0.43 12.50
C PHE A 261 7.06 0.92 13.19
N SER A 262 8.20 1.57 13.42
CA SER A 262 8.23 2.95 13.94
C SER A 262 7.42 3.90 13.06
N ARG A 263 7.55 3.81 11.74
CA ARG A 263 6.78 4.64 10.79
C ARG A 263 5.31 4.25 10.77
N MET A 264 5.00 2.96 10.73
CA MET A 264 3.63 2.47 10.73
C MET A 264 2.87 2.88 11.99
N ARG A 265 3.49 2.80 13.18
CA ARG A 265 2.90 3.26 14.45
C ARG A 265 2.66 4.77 14.48
N ARG A 266 3.62 5.56 13.95
CA ARG A 266 3.44 7.01 13.84
C ARG A 266 2.33 7.38 12.85
N ALA A 267 2.14 6.61 11.78
CA ALA A 267 1.03 6.78 10.86
C ALA A 267 -0.32 6.43 11.53
N GLU A 268 -0.37 5.35 12.30
CA GLU A 268 -1.56 4.97 13.06
C GLU A 268 -1.97 6.07 14.04
N ILE A 269 -1.05 6.53 14.87
CA ILE A 269 -1.36 7.51 15.93
C ILE A 269 -1.65 8.90 15.34
N GLY A 270 -0.82 9.35 14.39
CA GLY A 270 -0.86 10.73 13.90
C GLY A 270 -1.84 10.99 12.76
N HIS A 271 -2.17 9.98 11.93
CA HIS A 271 -2.98 10.19 10.72
C HIS A 271 -4.28 9.38 10.70
N HIS A 272 -4.24 8.13 11.17
CA HIS A 272 -5.37 7.22 11.05
C HIS A 272 -6.14 7.03 12.36
N HIS A 273 -5.56 7.42 13.50
CA HIS A 273 -6.05 7.26 14.87
C HIS A 273 -6.29 5.80 15.27
N HIS A 274 -6.61 4.94 14.31
CA HIS A 274 -6.85 3.53 14.53
C HIS A 274 -6.74 2.77 13.21
N VAL A 275 -5.85 1.79 13.17
CA VAL A 275 -5.67 0.87 12.05
C VAL A 275 -5.89 -0.56 12.56
N ALA A 276 -6.99 -1.19 12.17
CA ALA A 276 -7.33 -2.52 12.66
C ALA A 276 -8.28 -3.28 11.73
N GLY A 277 -8.61 -4.50 12.13
CA GLY A 277 -9.59 -5.33 11.46
C GLY A 277 -9.14 -5.75 10.05
N PRO A 278 -10.09 -5.87 9.11
CA PRO A 278 -9.81 -6.40 7.77
C PRO A 278 -8.92 -5.48 6.93
N HIS A 279 -8.79 -4.21 7.31
CA HIS A 279 -8.03 -3.23 6.55
C HIS A 279 -6.56 -3.14 6.98
N LEU A 280 -6.16 -3.74 8.11
CA LEU A 280 -4.81 -3.66 8.66
C LEU A 280 -3.74 -4.05 7.62
N ILE A 281 -3.96 -5.14 6.88
CA ILE A 281 -3.01 -5.58 5.85
C ILE A 281 -2.82 -4.52 4.76
N ARG A 282 -3.85 -3.78 4.36
CA ARG A 282 -3.76 -2.75 3.31
C ARG A 282 -2.91 -1.56 3.76
N TYR A 283 -3.01 -1.18 5.03
CA TYR A 283 -2.16 -0.13 5.62
C TYR A 283 -0.70 -0.59 5.77
N ALA A 284 -0.48 -1.83 6.18
CA ALA A 284 0.87 -2.40 6.25
C ALA A 284 1.53 -2.47 4.86
N GLN A 285 0.80 -2.87 3.83
CA GLN A 285 1.27 -2.91 2.44
C GLN A 285 1.55 -1.51 1.87
N GLU A 286 0.73 -0.51 2.21
CA GLU A 286 1.02 0.89 1.90
C GLU A 286 2.31 1.36 2.57
N ALA A 287 2.48 1.06 3.86
CA ALA A 287 3.69 1.42 4.61
C ALA A 287 4.95 0.79 3.98
N ALA A 288 4.88 -0.49 3.57
CA ALA A 288 5.95 -1.19 2.88
C ALA A 288 6.27 -0.53 1.52
N TRP A 289 5.25 -0.24 0.72
CA TRP A 289 5.45 0.43 -0.57
C TRP A 289 6.14 1.79 -0.41
N ARG A 290 5.76 2.57 0.61
CA ARG A 290 6.36 3.87 0.92
C ARG A 290 7.81 3.72 1.39
N GLU A 291 8.09 2.68 2.17
CA GLU A 291 9.44 2.39 2.65
C GLU A 291 10.38 2.09 1.49
N ASP A 292 9.98 1.18 0.60
CA ASP A 292 10.78 0.75 -0.54
C ASP A 292 11.04 1.89 -1.55
N ARG A 293 10.17 2.91 -1.59
CA ARG A 293 10.23 4.02 -2.54
C ARG A 293 10.56 5.38 -1.95
N ARG A 294 10.94 5.43 -0.69
CA ARG A 294 11.22 6.71 -0.01
C ARG A 294 12.35 7.54 -0.63
N ARG A 295 13.20 6.94 -1.45
CA ARG A 295 14.31 7.61 -2.16
C ARG A 295 14.05 7.79 -3.65
N ILE A 296 12.81 7.63 -4.08
CA ILE A 296 12.34 7.90 -5.43
C ILE A 296 11.58 9.23 -5.42
N ASP A 297 11.76 10.03 -6.44
CA ASP A 297 11.04 11.31 -6.58
C ASP A 297 9.53 11.12 -6.71
N ASN A 298 8.77 12.14 -6.34
CA ASN A 298 7.32 12.02 -6.23
C ASN A 298 6.61 11.88 -7.60
N ALA A 299 7.14 12.41 -8.70
CA ALA A 299 6.54 12.19 -10.03
C ALA A 299 6.62 10.72 -10.43
N ARG A 300 7.78 10.06 -10.23
CA ARG A 300 7.94 8.63 -10.47
C ARG A 300 7.07 7.79 -9.55
N GLN A 301 6.88 8.21 -8.29
CA GLN A 301 5.94 7.53 -7.39
C GLN A 301 4.50 7.63 -7.91
N VAL A 302 4.06 8.80 -8.35
CA VAL A 302 2.72 9.02 -8.96
C VAL A 302 2.54 8.16 -10.21
N GLN A 303 3.52 8.16 -11.11
CA GLN A 303 3.50 7.33 -12.32
C GLN A 303 3.41 5.83 -11.99
N ALA A 304 4.18 5.37 -11.00
CA ALA A 304 4.15 3.96 -10.56
C ALA A 304 2.78 3.56 -10.01
N VAL A 305 2.18 4.37 -9.12
CA VAL A 305 0.85 4.08 -8.55
C VAL A 305 -0.23 4.13 -9.62
N MET A 306 -0.16 5.12 -10.52
CA MET A 306 -1.10 5.25 -11.64
C MET A 306 -0.99 4.07 -12.59
N GLY A 307 0.23 3.62 -12.95
CA GLY A 307 0.46 2.44 -13.77
C GLY A 307 -0.11 1.19 -13.15
N LEU A 308 0.12 0.96 -11.85
CA LEU A 308 -0.46 -0.17 -11.12
C LEU A 308 -2.00 -0.11 -11.11
N ALA A 309 -2.57 1.05 -10.85
CA ALA A 309 -4.03 1.20 -10.83
C ALA A 309 -4.69 1.00 -12.20
N LEU A 310 -3.99 1.37 -13.28
CA LEU A 310 -4.46 1.20 -14.67
C LEU A 310 -4.24 -0.21 -15.23
N THR A 311 -3.38 -1.02 -14.61
CA THR A 311 -3.16 -2.42 -14.99
C THR A 311 -3.94 -3.41 -14.14
N CYS A 312 -4.30 -3.05 -12.90
CA CYS A 312 -5.15 -3.88 -12.05
C CYS A 312 -6.59 -3.92 -12.57
N ARG A 313 -7.22 -5.09 -12.47
CA ARG A 313 -8.67 -5.27 -12.75
C ARG A 313 -9.53 -4.48 -11.75
N PRO A 314 -10.80 -4.23 -12.07
CA PRO A 314 -11.74 -3.64 -11.12
C PRO A 314 -11.75 -4.39 -9.80
N SER A 315 -11.69 -3.63 -8.71
CA SER A 315 -11.65 -4.22 -7.36
C SER A 315 -12.94 -4.96 -7.03
N VAL A 316 -12.82 -6.18 -6.55
CA VAL A 316 -13.94 -6.94 -5.98
C VAL A 316 -14.27 -6.42 -4.58
N ASP A 317 -13.26 -6.05 -3.81
CA ASP A 317 -13.43 -5.62 -2.42
C ASP A 317 -14.06 -4.22 -2.31
N TRP A 318 -13.67 -3.31 -3.21
CA TRP A 318 -14.03 -1.88 -3.09
C TRP A 318 -15.12 -1.42 -4.07
N SER A 319 -15.43 -2.19 -5.09
CA SER A 319 -16.59 -1.89 -5.95
C SER A 319 -17.89 -2.22 -5.20
N GLY A 320 -18.75 -1.23 -5.02
CA GLY A 320 -19.99 -1.39 -4.25
C GLY A 320 -19.78 -1.62 -2.72
N TYR A 321 -18.62 -1.23 -2.18
CA TYR A 321 -18.28 -1.47 -0.76
C TYR A 321 -19.35 -1.00 0.22
N TRP A 322 -19.83 0.23 0.07
CA TRP A 322 -20.83 0.80 0.99
C TRP A 322 -22.22 0.18 0.83
N GLN A 323 -22.60 -0.20 -0.39
CA GLN A 323 -23.87 -0.86 -0.65
C GLN A 323 -23.93 -2.25 -0.01
N ARG A 324 -22.84 -3.01 -0.06
CA ARG A 324 -22.75 -4.32 0.61
C ARG A 324 -22.77 -4.21 2.14
N ALA A 325 -22.15 -3.17 2.70
CA ALA A 325 -22.15 -2.94 4.13
C ALA A 325 -23.54 -2.58 4.67
N GLU A 326 -24.39 -1.95 3.87
CA GLU A 326 -25.79 -1.66 4.22
C GLU A 326 -26.64 -2.94 4.23
N VAL A 327 -26.49 -3.81 3.24
CA VAL A 327 -27.21 -5.10 3.16
C VAL A 327 -26.88 -6.00 4.38
N SER A 328 -25.63 -6.04 4.80
CA SER A 328 -25.22 -6.83 5.97
C SER A 328 -25.74 -6.28 7.31
N ARG A 329 -26.12 -5.01 7.38
CA ARG A 329 -26.72 -4.38 8.58
C ARG A 329 -28.23 -4.54 8.67
N THR A 330 -28.90 -4.75 7.54
CA THR A 330 -30.36 -4.98 7.47
C THR A 330 -30.74 -6.44 7.64
N SER A 331 -29.75 -7.35 7.67
CA SER A 331 -29.96 -8.81 7.83
C SER A 331 -29.66 -9.32 9.24
N VAL A 332 -29.63 -8.44 10.27
CA VAL A 332 -29.44 -8.83 11.70
C VAL A 332 -30.69 -8.45 12.48
#